data_d2bc7efa98fbbdbe3cacbe43cead9f77
#
_entry.id   d2bc7efa98fbbdbe3cacbe43cead9f77
#
_cell.length_a   1.000
_cell.length_b   1.000
_cell.length_c   1.000
_cell.angle_alpha   90.00
_cell.angle_beta   90.00
_cell.angle_gamma   90.00
#
_symmetry.space_group_name_H-M   'P 1'
#
loop_
_entity.id
_entity.type
_entity.pdbx_description
1 polymer ?
#
loop_
_entity_poly.entity_id
_entity_poly.type
_entity_poly.pdbx_seq_one_letter_code
_entity_poly.pdbx_strand_id
1 'polypeptide(L)'
;MIVHIADYEDLKKVAVNIPPETDALAAHFWPGPLTMIFEKSESVPYGTTGGLDTVAVRMPSDPIAAALIRAAGGFVSAPSAIHPDVRVRQQQSMCGWIWKVRLI
;
A
#
# COMPACT_ATOMS: atom_id res chain seq x y z
N MET A 1 -7.23 -3.87 5.48
CA MET A 1 -5.90 -3.55 6.02
C MET A 1 -5.00 -3.00 4.92
N ILE A 2 -4.10 -2.13 5.29
CA ILE A 2 -3.10 -1.58 4.37
C ILE A 2 -1.74 -2.11 4.78
N VAL A 3 -0.96 -2.58 3.82
CA VAL A 3 0.43 -2.97 4.05
C VAL A 3 1.31 -1.73 3.90
N HIS A 4 2.11 -1.46 4.92
CA HIS A 4 3.05 -0.36 4.93
C HIS A 4 4.45 -0.88 4.65
N ILE A 5 5.16 -0.22 3.74
CA ILE A 5 6.56 -0.52 3.44
C ILE A 5 7.40 0.72 3.74
N ALA A 6 8.68 0.51 3.99
CA ALA A 6 9.62 1.61 4.24
C ALA A 6 10.52 1.86 3.03
N ASP A 7 10.79 0.84 2.25
CA ASP A 7 11.67 0.90 1.09
C ASP A 7 10.92 0.33 -0.13
N TYR A 8 11.15 0.94 -1.28
CA TYR A 8 10.49 0.52 -2.52
C TYR A 8 10.81 -0.93 -2.90
N GLU A 9 11.99 -1.37 -2.57
CA GLU A 9 12.42 -2.76 -2.83
C GLU A 9 11.54 -3.79 -2.14
N ASP A 10 10.97 -3.43 -0.99
CA ASP A 10 10.13 -4.32 -0.21
C ASP A 10 8.74 -4.53 -0.84
N LEU A 11 8.38 -3.70 -1.81
CA LEU A 11 7.14 -3.87 -2.56
C LEU A 11 7.09 -5.25 -3.22
N LYS A 12 8.21 -5.74 -3.70
CA LYS A 12 8.29 -7.06 -4.36
C LYS A 12 7.98 -8.22 -3.41
N LYS A 13 8.10 -8.00 -2.11
CA LYS A 13 7.79 -9.02 -1.10
C LYS A 13 6.30 -9.20 -0.91
N VAL A 14 5.53 -8.16 -1.17
CA VAL A 14 4.07 -8.15 -0.89
C VAL A 14 3.22 -8.12 -2.15
N ALA A 15 3.79 -7.77 -3.28
CA ALA A 15 3.07 -7.60 -4.55
C ALA A 15 3.77 -8.32 -5.70
N VAL A 16 2.96 -8.79 -6.64
CA VAL A 16 3.43 -9.41 -7.88
C VAL A 16 2.83 -8.67 -9.07
N ASN A 17 3.39 -8.90 -10.25
CA ASN A 17 2.91 -8.27 -11.50
C ASN A 17 2.79 -6.75 -11.38
N ILE A 18 3.82 -6.14 -10.78
CA ILE A 18 3.85 -4.69 -10.55
C ILE A 18 3.89 -3.96 -11.89
N PRO A 19 2.91 -3.10 -12.19
CA PRO A 19 2.90 -2.36 -13.45
C PRO A 19 4.10 -1.42 -13.57
N PRO A 20 4.62 -1.19 -14.78
CA PRO A 20 5.76 -0.29 -14.96
C PRO A 20 5.47 1.17 -14.56
N GLU A 21 4.22 1.60 -14.60
CA GLU A 21 3.81 2.93 -14.16
C GLU A 21 4.02 3.15 -12.67
N THR A 22 4.13 2.07 -11.90
CA THR A 22 4.34 2.13 -10.46
C THR A 22 5.61 2.87 -10.09
N ASP A 23 6.68 2.69 -10.87
CA ASP A 23 7.95 3.38 -10.61
C ASP A 23 7.79 4.90 -10.66
N ALA A 24 7.07 5.40 -11.64
CA ALA A 24 6.82 6.83 -11.77
C ALA A 24 5.94 7.36 -10.65
N LEU A 25 4.89 6.64 -10.30
CA LEU A 25 4.00 7.04 -9.21
C LEU A 25 4.71 7.01 -7.86
N ALA A 26 5.52 5.99 -7.62
CA ALA A 26 6.30 5.89 -6.39
C ALA A 26 7.33 7.01 -6.29
N ALA A 27 7.99 7.35 -7.39
CA ALA A 27 8.97 8.43 -7.42
C ALA A 27 8.35 9.79 -7.09
N HIS A 28 7.11 10.01 -7.47
CA HIS A 28 6.41 11.27 -7.22
C HIS A 28 5.67 11.35 -5.90
N PHE A 29 5.12 10.23 -5.44
CA PHE A 29 4.17 10.24 -4.32
C PHE A 29 4.62 9.46 -3.10
N TRP A 30 5.60 8.58 -3.24
CA TRP A 30 6.15 7.85 -2.11
C TRP A 30 7.53 8.39 -1.71
N PRO A 31 7.76 8.53 -0.42
CA PRO A 31 6.84 8.34 0.70
C PRO A 31 5.74 9.40 0.74
N GLY A 32 4.56 9.00 1.21
CA GLY A 32 3.43 9.92 1.29
C GLY A 32 2.08 9.20 1.46
N PRO A 33 0.98 9.93 1.28
CA PRO A 33 -0.36 9.41 1.56
C PRO A 33 -0.93 8.50 0.48
N LEU A 34 -0.28 8.38 -0.68
CA LEU A 34 -0.80 7.56 -1.77
C LEU A 34 -0.80 6.08 -1.39
N THR A 35 -1.94 5.45 -1.50
CA THR A 35 -2.09 4.00 -1.39
C THR A 35 -2.32 3.43 -2.77
N MET A 36 -1.51 2.44 -3.15
CA MET A 36 -1.65 1.75 -4.43
C MET A 36 -2.08 0.32 -4.21
N ILE A 37 -2.81 -0.23 -5.17
CA ILE A 37 -3.30 -1.60 -5.10
C ILE A 37 -2.59 -2.45 -6.14
N PHE A 38 -2.10 -3.60 -5.69
CA PHE A 38 -1.37 -4.56 -6.50
C PHE A 38 -1.96 -5.95 -6.35
N GLU A 39 -1.59 -6.85 -7.23
CA GLU A 39 -1.83 -8.26 -7.01
C GLU A 39 -0.99 -8.75 -5.82
N LYS A 40 -1.63 -9.50 -4.95
CA LYS A 40 -1.04 -10.01 -3.73
C LYS A 40 0.02 -11.08 -4.03
N SER A 41 1.16 -11.00 -3.36
CA SER A 41 2.11 -12.11 -3.36
C SER A 41 1.67 -13.21 -2.40
N GLU A 42 2.29 -14.39 -2.52
CA GLU A 42 2.00 -15.51 -1.63
C GLU A 42 2.40 -15.22 -0.17
N SER A 43 3.33 -14.30 0.02
CA SER A 43 3.79 -13.92 1.37
C SER A 43 2.73 -13.19 2.18
N VAL A 44 1.71 -12.64 1.53
CA VAL A 44 0.63 -11.92 2.20
C VAL A 44 -0.56 -12.87 2.38
N PRO A 45 -0.96 -13.16 3.62
CA PRO A 45 -2.09 -14.04 3.86
C PRO A 45 -3.42 -13.36 3.48
N TYR A 46 -4.39 -14.16 3.12
CA TYR A 46 -5.72 -13.66 2.77
C TYR A 46 -6.42 -12.94 3.91
N GLY A 47 -6.08 -13.26 5.15
CA GLY A 47 -6.59 -12.54 6.30
C GLY A 47 -6.21 -11.05 6.31
N THR A 48 -5.06 -10.71 5.74
CA THR A 48 -4.59 -9.33 5.63
C THR A 48 -5.36 -8.55 4.55
N THR A 49 -5.78 -9.22 3.49
CA THR A 49 -6.47 -8.59 2.37
C THR A 49 -7.99 -8.73 2.43
N GLY A 50 -8.52 -9.30 3.51
CA GLY A 50 -9.95 -9.54 3.62
C GLY A 50 -10.46 -10.60 2.64
N GLY A 51 -9.60 -11.53 2.24
CA GLY A 51 -9.95 -12.58 1.28
C GLY A 51 -9.76 -12.19 -0.18
N LEU A 52 -9.25 -10.99 -0.45
CA LEU A 52 -9.02 -10.52 -1.82
C LEU A 52 -7.64 -10.94 -2.33
N ASP A 53 -7.54 -11.09 -3.65
CA ASP A 53 -6.27 -11.36 -4.32
C ASP A 53 -5.41 -10.11 -4.51
N THR A 54 -5.91 -8.98 -4.09
CA THR A 54 -5.23 -7.69 -4.18
C THR A 54 -4.79 -7.22 -2.80
N VAL A 55 -3.71 -6.43 -2.77
CA VAL A 55 -3.16 -5.85 -1.55
C VAL A 55 -3.01 -4.34 -1.75
N ALA A 56 -3.43 -3.58 -0.75
CA ALA A 56 -3.22 -2.14 -0.70
C ALA A 56 -1.89 -1.86 -0.02
N VAL A 57 -1.03 -1.07 -0.65
CA VAL A 57 0.31 -0.77 -0.17
C VAL A 57 0.53 0.73 -0.10
N ARG A 58 1.15 1.17 0.96
CA ARG A 58 1.52 2.57 1.17
C ARG A 58 2.92 2.65 1.77
N MET A 59 3.65 3.70 1.41
CA MET A 59 4.93 4.02 2.02
C MET A 59 4.76 5.31 2.83
N PRO A 60 4.68 5.23 4.17
CA PRO A 60 4.50 6.41 4.99
C PRO A 60 5.74 7.31 4.97
N SER A 61 5.53 8.61 5.08
CA SER A 61 6.61 9.61 5.11
C SER A 61 7.20 9.82 6.51
N ASP A 62 6.53 9.34 7.53
CA ASP A 62 7.01 9.47 8.91
C ASP A 62 8.27 8.62 9.12
N PRO A 63 9.40 9.23 9.55
CA PRO A 63 10.64 8.48 9.77
C PRO A 63 10.54 7.47 10.91
N ILE A 64 9.71 7.71 11.91
CA ILE A 64 9.49 6.76 13.01
C ILE A 64 8.75 5.54 12.49
N ALA A 65 7.72 5.74 11.68
CA ALA A 65 7.00 4.64 11.05
C ALA A 65 7.91 3.84 10.13
N ALA A 66 8.75 4.50 9.35
CA ALA A 66 9.71 3.82 8.48
C ALA A 66 10.70 2.97 9.27
N ALA A 67 11.22 3.49 10.38
CA ALA A 67 12.13 2.74 11.24
C ALA A 67 11.46 1.50 11.83
N LEU A 68 10.22 1.64 12.27
CA LEU A 68 9.44 0.52 12.81
C LEU A 68 9.20 -0.56 11.75
N ILE A 69 8.87 -0.16 10.54
CA ILE A 69 8.63 -1.07 9.42
C ILE A 69 9.90 -1.84 9.08
N ARG A 70 11.05 -1.17 9.03
CA ARG A 70 12.34 -1.82 8.77
C ARG A 70 12.68 -2.81 9.87
N ALA A 71 12.44 -2.45 11.11
CA ALA A 71 12.68 -3.33 12.25
C ALA A 71 11.77 -4.57 12.22
N ALA A 72 10.60 -4.44 11.66
CA ALA A 72 9.64 -5.54 11.52
C ALA A 72 9.92 -6.46 10.33
N GLY A 73 10.92 -6.15 9.52
CA GLY A 73 11.29 -6.99 8.38
C GLY A 73 11.01 -6.39 7.01
N GLY A 74 10.59 -5.13 6.94
CA GLY A 74 10.41 -4.39 5.70
C GLY A 74 8.96 -4.13 5.31
N PHE A 75 8.01 -4.80 5.94
CA PHE A 75 6.59 -4.50 5.74
C PHE A 75 5.78 -4.82 6.98
N VAL A 76 4.72 -4.05 7.19
CA VAL A 76 3.80 -4.22 8.32
C VAL A 76 2.39 -4.03 7.81
N SER A 77 1.50 -4.93 8.21
CA SER A 77 0.08 -4.80 7.97
C SER A 77 -0.56 -4.04 9.12
N ALA A 78 -1.28 -3.00 8.80
CA ALA A 78 -1.97 -2.21 9.82
C ALA A 78 -3.42 -1.96 9.39
N PRO A 79 -4.35 -1.89 10.34
CA PRO A 79 -5.71 -1.49 10.02
C PRO A 79 -5.69 -0.08 9.47
N SER A 80 -6.58 0.16 8.51
CA SER A 80 -6.77 1.50 7.96
C SER A 80 -7.23 2.42 9.09
N ALA A 81 -6.54 3.55 9.26
CA ALA A 81 -6.96 4.61 10.17
C ALA A 81 -8.14 5.42 9.59
N ILE A 82 -8.77 4.92 8.55
CA ILE A 82 -9.88 5.58 7.91
C ILE A 82 -11.11 5.42 8.79
N HIS A 83 -11.67 6.55 9.23
CA HIS A 83 -12.94 6.55 9.91
C HIS A 83 -14.02 5.92 9.04
N PRO A 84 -15.04 5.27 9.63
CA PRO A 84 -16.14 4.71 8.86
C PRO A 84 -16.83 5.71 7.95
N ASP A 85 -16.76 7.00 8.29
CA ASP A 85 -17.31 8.09 7.51
C ASP A 85 -16.45 8.53 6.34
N VAL A 86 -15.21 8.08 6.30
CA VAL A 86 -14.30 8.39 5.20
C VAL A 86 -14.33 7.23 4.22
N ARG A 87 -15.12 7.39 3.20
CA ARG A 87 -15.18 6.40 2.15
C ARG A 87 -13.91 6.45 1.32
N VAL A 88 -13.22 5.33 1.29
CA VAL A 88 -12.23 5.08 0.25
C VAL A 88 -13.01 4.96 -1.05
N ARG A 89 -12.96 5.98 -1.87
CA ARG A 89 -13.52 5.88 -3.20
C ARG A 89 -12.57 5.11 -4.07
N GLN A 90 -13.01 3.95 -4.44
CA GLN A 90 -12.42 3.22 -5.53
C GLN A 90 -12.72 3.98 -6.81
N GLN A 91 -11.75 4.74 -7.28
CA GLN A 91 -11.84 5.30 -8.61
C GLN A 91 -11.17 4.33 -9.58
N GLN A 92 -11.98 3.77 -10.42
CA GLN A 92 -11.53 3.07 -11.58
C GLN A 92 -10.93 4.08 -12.54
N SER A 93 -9.64 4.30 -12.47
CA SER A 93 -8.95 4.99 -13.53
C SER A 93 -8.52 3.97 -14.57
N MET A 94 -8.35 4.40 -15.79
CA MET A 94 -7.96 3.52 -16.89
C MET A 94 -6.57 2.89 -16.74
N CYS A 95 -5.81 3.29 -15.76
CA CYS A 95 -4.45 2.82 -15.52
C CYS A 95 -4.32 1.90 -14.31
N GLY A 96 -5.42 1.34 -13.82
CA GLY A 96 -5.41 0.54 -12.61
C GLY A 96 -5.97 1.32 -11.42
N TRP A 97 -5.93 0.71 -10.31
CA TRP A 97 -6.66 1.14 -9.14
C TRP A 97 -5.82 2.14 -8.35
N ILE A 98 -6.11 3.43 -8.50
CA ILE A 98 -5.55 4.46 -7.65
C ILE A 98 -6.55 4.74 -6.54
N TRP A 99 -6.18 4.39 -5.34
CA TRP A 99 -6.97 4.73 -4.18
C TRP A 99 -6.60 6.13 -3.72
N LYS A 100 -7.49 7.05 -3.97
CA LYS A 100 -7.40 8.32 -3.28
C LYS A 100 -7.97 8.13 -1.89
N VAL A 101 -7.10 7.92 -0.94
CA VAL A 101 -7.46 8.05 0.45
C VAL A 101 -7.58 9.54 0.71
N ARG A 102 -8.80 10.02 0.84
CA ARG A 102 -9.01 11.34 1.41
C ARG A 102 -8.91 11.20 2.92
N LEU A 103 -7.78 11.64 3.43
CA LEU A 103 -7.69 11.94 4.83
C LEU A 103 -8.44 13.25 5.05
N ILE A 104 -9.50 13.15 5.74
CA ILE A 104 -10.15 14.34 6.27
C ILE A 104 -9.45 14.70 7.55
#